data_1b9dfc16d41dd550ee00882583997e86
#
_entry.id   1b9dfc16d41dd550ee00882583997e86
#
_cell.length_a   1.000
_cell.length_b   1.000
_cell.length_c   1.000
_cell.angle_alpha   90.00
_cell.angle_beta   90.00
_cell.angle_gamma   90.00
#
_symmetry.space_group_name_H-M   'P 1'
#
loop_
_entity.id
_entity.type
_entity.pdbx_description
1 polymer ?
#
loop_
_entity_poly.entity_id
_entity_poly.type
_entity_poly.pdbx_seq_one_letter_code
_entity_poly.pdbx_strand_id
1 'polypeptide(L)'
;MKKKVLSLILASAMALSVCACSNTEKPVSNESETATSETVATASTETVEEPEEYVPTYPISEETITITGMVVGREPNKEGKMTRILWDTIEEYTNIHVEWVNLESQDAVATYLASSEWPDIIQYKLPKNLINDYGILGGRFVNFLDYLDIMPNLKKTFEDYPTTLAGMSQINGAVYSTFAVSGGTATTVVARPHVRTDVLEDAGITELPKTIDEFYEQLKVLKEKNGVPGFILGTEVNSDYAPMLFAAFGTLHQIGFDDDGTGKVTYTYTSDQMKHYYEFLHKLYDEELMHREWLTLDGTTKDQLCCAENKVAFITRSQAQRMKAENLKDGNWDYMSRCIPPLTSEYDSTQTLAGVIQAGSENGTIFVNAESDYVEEIMKMLDIAFATEEVVEGSGLHGMAFNYGVEGIGWDWNSDGTYTQYDGSKYGYGSYTEFQLGGLLFEGTGRCDAWGVQVTSTVGNARARQLGFTNDVIPYQITEGIFPESSLKFTEDEQMVIDQYMTEIKTYATEMSAAFITGTADIEKEWDEYVATFEKMSLGKVLEVYQAAYDRWNAALASLK
;
A
#
# COMPACT_ATOMS: atom_id res chain seq x y z
N MET A 1 27.35 45.46 -26.47
CA MET A 1 27.27 45.34 -27.91
C MET A 1 26.23 44.25 -28.20
N LYS A 2 24.96 44.57 -28.42
CA LYS A 2 24.25 44.78 -29.71
C LYS A 2 24.50 43.60 -30.66
N LYS A 3 23.50 42.77 -30.97
CA LYS A 3 22.31 42.90 -31.85
C LYS A 3 21.48 41.59 -31.68
N LYS A 4 20.21 41.53 -31.36
CA LYS A 4 18.99 41.83 -32.15
C LYS A 4 18.80 40.93 -33.40
N VAL A 5 17.72 40.09 -33.30
CA VAL A 5 16.47 40.09 -34.09
C VAL A 5 16.45 39.13 -35.27
N LEU A 6 15.50 38.20 -35.34
CA LEU A 6 14.32 38.33 -36.19
C LEU A 6 13.33 37.18 -36.00
N SER A 7 12.10 37.57 -35.77
CA SER A 7 10.88 36.75 -35.84
C SER A 7 10.52 36.42 -37.27
N LEU A 8 9.87 35.28 -37.53
CA LEU A 8 8.91 35.20 -38.63
C LEU A 8 7.72 34.30 -38.26
N ILE A 9 6.59 34.95 -38.24
CA ILE A 9 5.22 34.40 -38.19
C ILE A 9 4.87 33.86 -39.58
N LEU A 10 4.20 32.72 -39.65
CA LEU A 10 3.29 32.43 -40.75
C LEU A 10 2.05 31.71 -40.23
N ALA A 11 0.95 32.43 -40.26
CA ALA A 11 -0.42 31.94 -40.08
C ALA A 11 -1.01 31.72 -41.49
N SER A 12 -1.90 30.78 -41.61
CA SER A 12 -3.06 30.69 -42.52
C SER A 12 -3.51 29.23 -42.65
N ALA A 13 -4.76 28.84 -42.76
CA ALA A 13 -6.05 29.50 -42.69
C ALA A 13 -7.12 28.42 -42.62
N MET A 14 -8.25 28.80 -42.09
CA MET A 14 -9.50 28.06 -41.97
C MET A 14 -10.08 27.55 -43.29
N ALA A 15 -10.86 26.47 -43.22
CA ALA A 15 -12.09 26.37 -44.00
C ALA A 15 -13.17 25.61 -43.19
N LEU A 16 -14.14 26.35 -42.76
CA LEU A 16 -15.45 25.95 -42.31
C LEU A 16 -16.30 25.39 -43.44
N SER A 17 -17.11 24.36 -43.19
CA SER A 17 -18.40 24.25 -43.86
C SER A 17 -19.42 23.65 -42.90
N VAL A 18 -20.29 24.53 -42.49
CA VAL A 18 -21.57 24.31 -41.82
C VAL A 18 -22.59 23.93 -42.88
N CYS A 19 -23.44 22.95 -42.62
CA CYS A 19 -24.81 22.97 -43.10
C CYS A 19 -25.73 22.28 -42.09
N ALA A 20 -26.73 23.02 -41.71
CA ALA A 20 -27.69 22.77 -40.67
C ALA A 20 -29.03 22.31 -41.24
N CYS A 21 -29.89 21.83 -40.30
CA CYS A 21 -31.35 21.82 -40.27
C CYS A 21 -32.08 20.75 -41.09
N SER A 22 -33.16 20.16 -40.73
CA SER A 22 -34.12 20.34 -39.62
C SER A 22 -35.15 19.19 -39.59
N ASN A 23 -35.72 18.91 -38.43
CA ASN A 23 -37.03 18.37 -38.04
C ASN A 23 -38.06 17.92 -39.12
N THR A 24 -38.74 16.79 -38.96
CA THR A 24 -40.01 16.63 -38.23
C THR A 24 -40.72 15.31 -38.54
N GLU A 25 -41.24 14.68 -37.50
CA GLU A 25 -42.49 13.89 -37.34
C GLU A 25 -42.85 12.68 -38.20
N LYS A 26 -43.18 11.63 -37.45
CA LYS A 26 -44.02 10.44 -37.72
C LYS A 26 -45.44 10.86 -38.21
N PRO A 27 -46.35 9.93 -38.73
CA PRO A 27 -46.50 8.54 -38.35
C PRO A 27 -47.07 7.56 -39.47
N VAL A 28 -46.99 6.27 -39.16
CA VAL A 28 -47.96 5.14 -39.29
C VAL A 28 -48.50 4.70 -40.65
N SER A 29 -48.38 3.43 -40.85
CA SER A 29 -49.31 2.35 -41.22
C SER A 29 -49.08 1.62 -42.53
N ASN A 30 -48.93 0.35 -42.32
CA ASN A 30 -49.51 -0.88 -42.92
C ASN A 30 -49.50 -1.19 -44.40
N GLU A 31 -49.18 -2.47 -44.53
CA GLU A 31 -49.67 -3.52 -45.46
C GLU A 31 -48.96 -3.66 -46.82
N SER A 32 -48.31 -4.77 -46.86
CA SER A 32 -48.66 -6.04 -47.54
C SER A 32 -48.17 -6.27 -48.98
N GLU A 33 -47.53 -7.43 -49.11
CA GLU A 33 -47.47 -8.36 -50.23
C GLU A 33 -46.52 -8.09 -51.42
N THR A 34 -45.66 -8.93 -51.66
CA THR A 34 -45.51 -10.12 -52.46
C THR A 34 -44.13 -10.22 -53.12
N ALA A 35 -43.50 -11.30 -52.78
CA ALA A 35 -42.47 -12.10 -53.49
C ALA A 35 -41.94 -11.65 -54.87
N THR A 36 -40.66 -11.69 -55.00
CA THR A 36 -39.98 -12.57 -55.98
C THR A 36 -38.48 -12.77 -55.63
N SER A 37 -38.06 -13.98 -55.83
CA SER A 37 -36.79 -14.62 -55.56
C SER A 37 -35.62 -14.06 -56.36
N GLU A 38 -34.45 -14.42 -55.81
CA GLU A 38 -33.14 -14.68 -56.38
C GLU A 38 -32.06 -13.63 -56.00
N THR A 39 -31.14 -13.98 -55.21
CA THR A 39 -29.86 -14.63 -55.42
C THR A 39 -29.13 -14.70 -54.08
N VAL A 40 -28.86 -15.91 -53.60
CA VAL A 40 -27.99 -16.15 -52.43
C VAL A 40 -26.56 -15.80 -52.83
N ALA A 41 -26.07 -14.68 -52.34
CA ALA A 41 -24.64 -14.45 -52.21
C ALA A 41 -24.24 -14.98 -50.81
N THR A 42 -23.55 -16.10 -50.81
CA THR A 42 -22.87 -16.68 -49.66
C THR A 42 -21.84 -15.65 -49.16
N ALA A 43 -22.20 -14.90 -48.15
CA ALA A 43 -21.21 -14.20 -47.35
C ALA A 43 -20.46 -15.29 -46.56
N SER A 44 -19.19 -15.49 -46.93
CA SER A 44 -18.25 -16.20 -46.07
C SER A 44 -18.13 -15.41 -44.77
N THR A 45 -18.68 -15.98 -43.71
CA THR A 45 -18.35 -15.59 -42.34
C THR A 45 -16.89 -15.96 -42.17
N GLU A 46 -15.99 -14.98 -42.29
CA GLU A 46 -14.66 -15.09 -41.72
C GLU A 46 -14.91 -15.21 -40.21
N THR A 47 -14.72 -16.39 -39.69
CA THR A 47 -14.49 -16.63 -38.26
C THR A 47 -13.22 -15.86 -37.96
N VAL A 48 -13.35 -14.73 -37.26
CA VAL A 48 -12.22 -14.11 -36.56
C VAL A 48 -11.86 -15.15 -35.50
N GLU A 49 -10.79 -15.91 -35.74
CA GLU A 49 -10.17 -16.72 -34.70
C GLU A 49 -9.76 -15.72 -33.60
N GLU A 50 -10.29 -15.89 -32.40
CA GLU A 50 -9.75 -15.19 -31.24
C GLU A 50 -8.26 -15.55 -31.18
N PRO A 51 -7.36 -14.59 -30.98
CA PRO A 51 -5.93 -14.87 -30.87
C PRO A 51 -5.73 -15.90 -29.75
N GLU A 52 -5.01 -16.97 -30.05
CA GLU A 52 -4.66 -17.98 -29.02
C GLU A 52 -3.96 -17.27 -27.87
N GLU A 53 -4.46 -17.49 -26.65
CA GLU A 53 -3.88 -16.92 -25.44
C GLU A 53 -2.46 -17.46 -25.24
N TYR A 54 -1.50 -16.57 -25.02
CA TYR A 54 -0.10 -16.94 -24.80
C TYR A 54 0.02 -17.82 -23.55
N VAL A 55 0.61 -18.99 -23.72
CA VAL A 55 0.94 -19.91 -22.62
C VAL A 55 2.45 -19.88 -22.42
N PRO A 56 2.94 -19.48 -21.23
CA PRO A 56 4.37 -19.49 -20.93
C PRO A 56 4.99 -20.87 -21.15
N THR A 57 6.14 -20.89 -21.81
CA THR A 57 6.94 -22.11 -22.01
C THR A 57 8.34 -21.91 -21.45
N TYR A 58 8.86 -22.96 -20.85
CA TYR A 58 10.20 -22.95 -20.24
C TYR A 58 11.06 -24.08 -20.83
N PRO A 59 12.36 -23.83 -21.08
CA PRO A 59 13.04 -22.53 -20.89
C PRO A 59 12.54 -21.45 -21.83
N ILE A 60 12.69 -20.16 -21.43
CA ILE A 60 12.28 -18.99 -22.24
C ILE A 60 13.12 -18.89 -23.51
N SER A 61 14.38 -19.28 -23.45
CA SER A 61 15.31 -19.31 -24.57
C SER A 61 15.93 -20.70 -24.72
N GLU A 62 16.22 -21.12 -25.97
CA GLU A 62 16.92 -22.38 -26.24
C GLU A 62 18.40 -22.31 -25.82
N GLU A 63 19.03 -21.14 -26.00
CA GLU A 63 20.40 -20.88 -25.58
C GLU A 63 20.43 -19.93 -24.37
N THR A 64 21.49 -19.99 -23.57
CA THR A 64 21.63 -19.08 -22.42
C THR A 64 21.82 -17.65 -22.92
N ILE A 65 20.91 -16.77 -22.50
CA ILE A 65 20.98 -15.33 -22.68
C ILE A 65 21.65 -14.73 -21.44
N THR A 66 22.62 -13.84 -21.63
CA THR A 66 23.22 -13.07 -20.55
C THR A 66 22.73 -11.63 -20.61
N ILE A 67 22.10 -11.19 -19.52
CA ILE A 67 21.66 -9.81 -19.32
C ILE A 67 22.41 -9.18 -18.14
N THR A 68 22.43 -7.87 -18.08
CA THR A 68 23.04 -7.10 -17.00
C THR A 68 21.99 -6.59 -16.02
N GLY A 69 22.30 -6.67 -14.72
CA GLY A 69 21.42 -6.16 -13.65
C GLY A 69 22.16 -5.21 -12.72
N MET A 70 21.46 -4.21 -12.18
CA MET A 70 21.97 -3.30 -11.16
C MET A 70 21.20 -3.48 -9.85
N VAL A 71 21.93 -3.60 -8.75
CA VAL A 71 21.45 -3.59 -7.36
C VAL A 71 22.21 -2.57 -6.53
N VAL A 72 21.72 -2.23 -5.35
CA VAL A 72 22.34 -1.23 -4.48
C VAL A 72 22.53 -1.78 -3.08
N GLY A 73 23.75 -1.58 -2.52
CA GLY A 73 24.02 -1.81 -1.11
C GLY A 73 23.87 -3.27 -0.67
N ARG A 74 24.13 -4.23 -1.57
CA ARG A 74 24.07 -5.65 -1.22
C ARG A 74 25.35 -6.08 -0.54
N GLU A 75 25.21 -6.71 0.62
CA GLU A 75 26.35 -7.18 1.39
C GLU A 75 26.60 -8.68 1.17
N PRO A 76 27.86 -9.08 1.01
CA PRO A 76 28.21 -10.49 0.93
C PRO A 76 27.98 -11.17 2.28
N ASN A 77 27.88 -12.50 2.27
CA ASN A 77 27.84 -13.31 3.47
C ASN A 77 29.16 -13.24 4.25
N LYS A 78 29.22 -13.91 5.41
CA LYS A 78 30.42 -13.96 6.26
C LYS A 78 31.69 -14.53 5.57
N GLU A 79 31.52 -15.20 4.44
CA GLU A 79 32.63 -15.75 3.62
C GLU A 79 33.02 -14.78 2.49
N GLY A 80 32.39 -13.61 2.41
CA GLY A 80 32.65 -12.62 1.36
C GLY A 80 32.02 -12.97 0.02
N LYS A 81 30.98 -13.83 0.00
CA LYS A 81 30.27 -14.25 -1.20
C LYS A 81 28.85 -13.68 -1.22
N MET A 82 28.44 -13.19 -2.37
CA MET A 82 27.04 -12.99 -2.69
C MET A 82 26.49 -14.28 -3.30
N THR A 83 25.48 -14.86 -2.65
CA THR A 83 24.84 -16.07 -3.17
C THR A 83 23.63 -15.66 -3.99
N ARG A 84 23.55 -16.09 -5.24
CA ARG A 84 22.51 -15.69 -6.19
C ARG A 84 21.38 -16.74 -6.25
N ILE A 85 21.00 -17.31 -5.12
CA ILE A 85 20.21 -18.55 -5.05
C ILE A 85 18.90 -18.47 -5.86
N LEU A 86 18.15 -17.36 -5.75
CA LEU A 86 16.94 -17.20 -6.55
C LEU A 86 17.28 -17.06 -8.04
N TRP A 87 18.24 -16.23 -8.38
CA TRP A 87 18.63 -15.97 -9.77
C TRP A 87 19.32 -17.15 -10.44
N ASP A 88 20.05 -17.96 -9.68
CA ASP A 88 20.61 -19.22 -10.18
C ASP A 88 19.47 -20.24 -10.49
N THR A 89 18.40 -20.26 -9.68
CA THR A 89 17.22 -21.07 -9.98
C THR A 89 16.45 -20.53 -11.19
N ILE A 90 16.30 -19.20 -11.30
CA ILE A 90 15.69 -18.58 -12.49
C ILE A 90 16.47 -18.95 -13.74
N GLU A 91 17.80 -18.83 -13.71
CA GLU A 91 18.68 -19.20 -14.83
C GLU A 91 18.50 -20.68 -15.23
N GLU A 92 18.44 -21.60 -14.25
CA GLU A 92 18.27 -23.04 -14.49
C GLU A 92 17.03 -23.37 -15.31
N TYR A 93 15.93 -22.67 -15.05
CA TYR A 93 14.63 -22.95 -15.69
C TYR A 93 14.32 -22.04 -16.86
N THR A 94 14.95 -20.87 -16.99
CA THR A 94 14.65 -19.88 -18.05
C THR A 94 15.72 -19.79 -19.12
N ASN A 95 16.95 -20.25 -18.86
CA ASN A 95 18.17 -19.96 -19.62
C ASN A 95 18.52 -18.46 -19.68
N ILE A 96 18.11 -17.66 -18.67
CA ILE A 96 18.48 -16.24 -18.59
C ILE A 96 19.44 -16.05 -17.41
N HIS A 97 20.69 -15.74 -17.73
CA HIS A 97 21.74 -15.40 -16.78
C HIS A 97 21.79 -13.91 -16.51
N VAL A 98 21.84 -13.50 -15.24
CA VAL A 98 21.97 -12.08 -14.87
C VAL A 98 23.33 -11.79 -14.27
N GLU A 99 24.09 -10.93 -14.93
CA GLU A 99 25.35 -10.38 -14.37
C GLU A 99 25.04 -9.11 -13.57
N TRP A 100 25.28 -9.17 -12.25
CA TRP A 100 24.90 -8.09 -11.34
C TRP A 100 26.03 -7.10 -11.09
N VAL A 101 25.72 -5.81 -11.27
CA VAL A 101 26.52 -4.66 -10.79
C VAL A 101 25.93 -4.22 -9.46
N ASN A 102 26.72 -4.25 -8.39
CA ASN A 102 26.31 -3.79 -7.06
C ASN A 102 26.88 -2.40 -6.80
N LEU A 103 26.02 -1.39 -6.70
CA LEU A 103 26.42 -0.03 -6.34
C LEU A 103 26.55 0.08 -4.81
N GLU A 104 27.56 0.80 -4.33
CA GLU A 104 27.87 0.91 -2.90
C GLU A 104 26.82 1.71 -2.12
N SER A 105 26.16 2.68 -2.77
CA SER A 105 25.21 3.56 -2.11
C SER A 105 24.11 4.07 -3.05
N GLN A 106 23.06 4.60 -2.45
CA GLN A 106 21.95 5.24 -3.18
C GLN A 106 22.41 6.47 -3.97
N ASP A 107 23.41 7.20 -3.47
CA ASP A 107 23.94 8.39 -4.15
C ASP A 107 24.64 8.06 -5.49
N ALA A 108 25.12 6.82 -5.63
CA ALA A 108 25.73 6.35 -6.86
C ALA A 108 24.72 6.11 -7.99
N VAL A 109 23.44 5.89 -7.66
CA VAL A 109 22.41 5.52 -8.64
C VAL A 109 22.20 6.61 -9.69
N ALA A 110 21.99 7.85 -9.26
CA ALA A 110 21.77 8.96 -10.20
C ALA A 110 22.98 9.18 -11.12
N THR A 111 24.20 9.03 -10.59
CA THR A 111 25.44 9.13 -11.36
C THR A 111 25.56 7.97 -12.37
N TYR A 112 25.22 6.77 -11.95
CA TYR A 112 25.25 5.58 -12.80
C TYR A 112 24.23 5.71 -13.95
N LEU A 113 22.99 6.11 -13.66
CA LEU A 113 21.95 6.29 -14.68
C LEU A 113 22.20 7.51 -15.60
N ALA A 114 23.01 8.47 -15.20
CA ALA A 114 23.44 9.56 -16.07
C ALA A 114 24.52 9.12 -17.08
N SER A 115 25.10 7.92 -16.94
CA SER A 115 26.04 7.36 -17.90
C SER A 115 25.31 6.84 -19.16
N SER A 116 26.06 6.54 -20.21
CA SER A 116 25.51 5.97 -21.44
C SER A 116 25.35 4.44 -21.38
N GLU A 117 25.91 3.81 -20.37
CA GLU A 117 25.90 2.34 -20.20
C GLU A 117 24.87 1.95 -19.14
N TRP A 118 23.67 1.63 -19.60
CA TRP A 118 22.58 1.18 -18.74
C TRP A 118 22.54 -0.34 -18.67
N PRO A 119 22.23 -0.90 -17.48
CA PRO A 119 21.94 -2.32 -17.38
C PRO A 119 20.59 -2.66 -18.03
N ASP A 120 20.37 -3.91 -18.36
CA ASP A 120 19.08 -4.38 -18.89
C ASP A 120 17.98 -4.30 -17.84
N ILE A 121 18.30 -4.57 -16.56
CA ILE A 121 17.37 -4.47 -15.44
C ILE A 121 17.97 -3.67 -14.27
N ILE A 122 17.09 -2.92 -13.58
CA ILE A 122 17.44 -2.11 -12.41
C ILE A 122 16.57 -2.56 -11.25
N GLN A 123 17.16 -3.27 -10.30
CA GLN A 123 16.46 -3.71 -9.08
C GLN A 123 16.74 -2.73 -7.94
N TYR A 124 15.98 -1.66 -7.92
CA TYR A 124 16.07 -0.62 -6.90
C TYR A 124 14.81 0.27 -6.91
N LYS A 125 14.36 0.68 -5.73
CA LYS A 125 13.29 1.67 -5.61
C LYS A 125 13.81 3.05 -6.01
N LEU A 126 13.59 3.41 -7.28
CA LEU A 126 14.03 4.71 -7.80
C LEU A 126 13.25 5.87 -7.17
N PRO A 127 13.93 6.98 -6.86
CA PRO A 127 13.28 8.24 -6.52
C PRO A 127 12.33 8.71 -7.62
N LYS A 128 11.23 9.37 -7.25
CA LYS A 128 10.20 9.84 -8.19
C LYS A 128 10.74 10.70 -9.33
N ASN A 129 11.73 11.58 -9.04
CA ASN A 129 12.35 12.41 -10.06
C ASN A 129 13.07 11.59 -11.13
N LEU A 130 13.73 10.48 -10.77
CA LEU A 130 14.40 9.61 -11.75
C LEU A 130 13.38 8.82 -12.60
N ILE A 131 12.24 8.43 -12.01
CA ILE A 131 11.15 7.80 -12.76
C ILE A 131 10.56 8.81 -13.74
N ASN A 132 10.38 10.07 -13.32
CA ASN A 132 9.91 11.14 -14.19
C ASN A 132 10.89 11.41 -15.34
N ASP A 133 12.16 11.66 -15.02
CA ASP A 133 13.17 12.05 -16.00
C ASP A 133 13.47 10.95 -17.03
N TYR A 134 13.64 9.72 -16.57
CA TYR A 134 14.03 8.61 -17.43
C TYR A 134 12.84 7.80 -17.97
N GLY A 135 11.76 7.65 -17.20
CA GLY A 135 10.57 6.92 -17.62
C GLY A 135 9.61 7.80 -18.41
N ILE A 136 9.03 8.83 -17.76
CA ILE A 136 7.95 9.62 -18.35
C ILE A 136 8.47 10.51 -19.50
N LEU A 137 9.56 11.24 -19.27
CA LEU A 137 10.13 12.18 -20.24
C LEU A 137 11.13 11.51 -21.17
N GLY A 138 11.95 10.60 -20.65
CA GLY A 138 13.05 9.99 -21.38
C GLY A 138 12.69 8.73 -22.16
N GLY A 139 11.58 8.04 -21.82
CA GLY A 139 11.17 6.80 -22.49
C GLY A 139 12.18 5.65 -22.34
N ARG A 140 13.03 5.69 -21.28
CA ARG A 140 14.10 4.71 -21.06
C ARG A 140 13.62 3.46 -20.32
N PHE A 141 12.43 3.46 -19.74
CA PHE A 141 11.84 2.30 -19.08
C PHE A 141 10.75 1.68 -19.92
N VAL A 142 10.72 0.35 -19.95
CA VAL A 142 9.65 -0.42 -20.57
C VAL A 142 8.34 -0.17 -19.84
N ASN A 143 7.26 0.10 -20.57
CA ASN A 143 5.92 0.08 -20.03
C ASN A 143 5.40 -1.37 -19.97
N PHE A 144 5.21 -1.93 -18.79
CA PHE A 144 4.76 -3.31 -18.61
C PHE A 144 3.39 -3.58 -19.21
N LEU A 145 2.55 -2.55 -19.36
CA LEU A 145 1.21 -2.70 -19.94
C LEU A 145 1.25 -3.03 -21.45
N ASP A 146 2.35 -2.72 -22.14
CA ASP A 146 2.53 -3.02 -23.56
C ASP A 146 2.88 -4.50 -23.79
N TYR A 147 3.11 -5.27 -22.72
CA TYR A 147 3.54 -6.68 -22.75
C TYR A 147 2.56 -7.64 -22.04
N LEU A 148 1.34 -7.18 -21.71
CA LEU A 148 0.36 -8.01 -20.98
C LEU A 148 -0.10 -9.24 -21.78
N ASP A 149 0.07 -9.23 -23.08
CA ASP A 149 -0.20 -10.37 -23.97
C ASP A 149 0.78 -11.53 -23.77
N ILE A 150 2.00 -11.25 -23.26
CA ILE A 150 3.03 -12.26 -22.93
C ILE A 150 3.31 -12.35 -21.44
N MET A 151 2.57 -11.62 -20.61
CA MET A 151 2.65 -11.61 -19.14
C MET A 151 1.31 -12.00 -18.49
N PRO A 152 0.85 -13.25 -18.67
CA PRO A 152 -0.49 -13.66 -18.20
C PRO A 152 -0.64 -13.60 -16.67
N ASN A 153 0.43 -13.81 -15.90
CA ASN A 153 0.37 -13.75 -14.44
C ASN A 153 0.26 -12.30 -13.94
N LEU A 154 0.94 -11.35 -14.57
CA LEU A 154 0.77 -9.93 -14.28
C LEU A 154 -0.63 -9.46 -14.67
N LYS A 155 -1.12 -9.84 -15.86
CA LYS A 155 -2.48 -9.55 -16.32
C LYS A 155 -3.51 -10.03 -15.30
N LYS A 156 -3.41 -11.30 -14.89
CA LYS A 156 -4.27 -11.88 -13.86
C LYS A 156 -4.16 -11.15 -12.53
N THR A 157 -2.98 -10.67 -12.16
CA THR A 157 -2.79 -9.88 -10.93
C THR A 157 -3.58 -8.57 -10.99
N PHE A 158 -3.62 -7.88 -12.11
CA PHE A 158 -4.45 -6.68 -12.28
C PHE A 158 -5.95 -7.00 -12.30
N GLU A 159 -6.36 -8.16 -12.82
CA GLU A 159 -7.75 -8.63 -12.77
C GLU A 159 -8.19 -8.95 -11.33
N ASP A 160 -7.35 -9.65 -10.57
CA ASP A 160 -7.64 -10.04 -9.17
C ASP A 160 -7.54 -8.84 -8.21
N TYR A 161 -6.66 -7.88 -8.49
CA TYR A 161 -6.39 -6.67 -7.68
C TYR A 161 -6.41 -5.40 -8.55
N PRO A 162 -7.57 -4.96 -9.03
CA PRO A 162 -7.67 -3.81 -9.96
C PRO A 162 -7.03 -2.53 -9.43
N THR A 163 -7.05 -2.34 -8.11
CA THR A 163 -6.42 -1.20 -7.44
C THR A 163 -4.90 -1.15 -7.59
N THR A 164 -4.25 -2.28 -7.93
CA THR A 164 -2.80 -2.30 -8.18
C THR A 164 -2.45 -1.58 -9.47
N LEU A 165 -3.27 -1.70 -10.51
CA LEU A 165 -3.04 -0.96 -11.74
C LEU A 165 -3.12 0.55 -11.50
N ALA A 166 -4.18 1.02 -10.82
CA ALA A 166 -4.33 2.43 -10.49
C ALA A 166 -3.19 2.94 -9.59
N GLY A 167 -2.74 2.13 -8.62
CA GLY A 167 -1.66 2.49 -7.70
C GLY A 167 -0.27 2.51 -8.32
N MET A 168 -0.02 1.64 -9.28
CA MET A 168 1.28 1.52 -9.94
C MET A 168 1.41 2.38 -11.20
N SER A 169 0.29 2.77 -11.81
CA SER A 169 0.29 3.66 -12.97
C SER A 169 0.92 5.02 -12.63
N GLN A 170 1.83 5.47 -13.46
CA GLN A 170 2.38 6.81 -13.40
C GLN A 170 1.40 7.84 -14.00
N ILE A 171 1.72 9.12 -13.93
CA ILE A 171 0.87 10.21 -14.44
C ILE A 171 0.52 10.05 -15.93
N ASN A 172 1.40 9.45 -16.71
CA ASN A 172 1.16 9.15 -18.13
C ASN A 172 0.43 7.81 -18.37
N GLY A 173 -0.02 7.14 -17.32
CA GLY A 173 -0.74 5.86 -17.39
C GLY A 173 0.14 4.62 -17.51
N ALA A 174 1.47 4.75 -17.63
CA ALA A 174 2.39 3.63 -17.76
C ALA A 174 2.71 2.97 -16.40
N VAL A 175 3.00 1.66 -16.41
CA VAL A 175 3.58 0.91 -15.29
C VAL A 175 5.02 0.55 -15.68
N TYR A 176 6.00 1.16 -15.02
CA TYR A 176 7.41 1.04 -15.42
C TYR A 176 8.22 -0.01 -14.66
N SER A 177 7.63 -0.69 -13.69
CA SER A 177 8.38 -1.65 -12.88
C SER A 177 7.50 -2.78 -12.36
N THR A 178 8.13 -3.85 -11.92
CA THR A 178 7.48 -4.80 -11.02
C THR A 178 7.07 -4.10 -9.72
N PHE A 179 6.18 -4.72 -8.97
CA PHE A 179 5.70 -4.21 -7.69
C PHE A 179 5.31 -5.38 -6.79
N ALA A 180 5.25 -5.15 -5.49
CA ALA A 180 4.77 -6.15 -4.56
C ALA A 180 3.26 -6.02 -4.34
N VAL A 181 2.57 -7.15 -4.40
CA VAL A 181 1.15 -7.29 -4.05
C VAL A 181 1.00 -8.42 -3.04
N SER A 182 0.26 -8.19 -1.98
CA SER A 182 -0.02 -9.23 -0.99
C SER A 182 -1.48 -9.60 -1.01
N GLY A 183 -1.77 -10.85 -1.36
CA GLY A 183 -3.13 -11.39 -1.40
C GLY A 183 -3.77 -11.66 -0.04
N GLY A 184 -3.05 -11.48 1.05
CA GLY A 184 -3.54 -11.86 2.37
C GLY A 184 -4.30 -10.77 3.11
N THR A 185 -5.41 -11.16 3.75
CA THR A 185 -6.24 -10.25 4.56
C THR A 185 -5.51 -9.60 5.73
N ALA A 186 -4.49 -10.26 6.29
CA ALA A 186 -3.71 -9.71 7.41
C ALA A 186 -2.81 -8.53 7.03
N THR A 187 -2.49 -8.36 5.75
CA THR A 187 -1.69 -7.24 5.27
C THR A 187 -2.52 -5.99 5.03
N THR A 188 -3.83 -6.14 4.95
CA THR A 188 -4.78 -5.05 4.75
C THR A 188 -5.19 -4.33 6.04
N VAL A 189 -4.67 -4.76 7.20
CA VAL A 189 -5.01 -4.18 8.50
C VAL A 189 -4.18 -2.93 8.78
N VAL A 190 -4.82 -1.75 8.79
CA VAL A 190 -4.19 -0.45 9.10
C VAL A 190 -3.93 -0.31 10.59
N ALA A 191 -4.98 -0.46 11.40
CA ALA A 191 -4.92 -0.29 12.84
C ALA A 191 -4.70 -1.63 13.54
N ARG A 192 -3.77 -1.67 14.48
CA ARG A 192 -3.37 -2.90 15.16
C ARG A 192 -3.14 -2.67 16.66
N PRO A 193 -4.08 -2.03 17.39
CA PRO A 193 -3.96 -1.92 18.84
C PRO A 193 -4.26 -3.26 19.47
N HIS A 194 -3.30 -3.79 20.22
CA HIS A 194 -3.42 -5.05 20.93
C HIS A 194 -3.93 -4.86 22.35
N VAL A 195 -4.48 -5.92 22.91
CA VAL A 195 -4.99 -5.95 24.26
C VAL A 195 -4.19 -6.94 25.10
N ARG A 196 -3.72 -6.48 26.24
CA ARG A 196 -3.14 -7.30 27.31
C ARG A 196 -4.28 -7.86 28.15
N THR A 197 -4.83 -9.01 27.74
CA THR A 197 -5.98 -9.61 28.44
C THR A 197 -5.64 -10.08 29.83
N ASP A 198 -4.37 -10.40 30.15
CA ASP A 198 -3.89 -10.63 31.50
C ASP A 198 -4.05 -9.41 32.41
N VAL A 199 -3.78 -8.20 31.89
CA VAL A 199 -3.95 -6.95 32.65
C VAL A 199 -5.44 -6.64 32.86
N LEU A 200 -6.29 -6.94 31.87
CA LEU A 200 -7.75 -6.79 32.00
C LEU A 200 -8.31 -7.77 33.04
N GLU A 201 -7.93 -9.04 33.00
CA GLU A 201 -8.36 -10.07 33.97
C GLU A 201 -7.97 -9.68 35.39
N ASP A 202 -6.74 -9.23 35.61
CA ASP A 202 -6.26 -8.77 36.91
C ASP A 202 -7.05 -7.56 37.45
N ALA A 203 -7.64 -6.76 36.56
CA ALA A 203 -8.55 -5.68 36.88
C ALA A 203 -10.03 -6.12 37.02
N GLY A 204 -10.33 -7.41 36.76
CA GLY A 204 -11.68 -7.96 36.79
C GLY A 204 -12.51 -7.65 35.54
N ILE A 205 -11.87 -7.27 34.44
CA ILE A 205 -12.50 -7.00 33.14
C ILE A 205 -12.41 -8.26 32.28
N THR A 206 -13.55 -8.82 31.91
CA THR A 206 -13.63 -10.09 31.15
C THR A 206 -14.02 -9.94 29.69
N GLU A 207 -14.58 -8.80 29.32
CA GLU A 207 -15.04 -8.52 27.95
C GLU A 207 -14.29 -7.33 27.36
N LEU A 208 -14.02 -7.38 26.05
CA LEU A 208 -13.48 -6.23 25.33
C LEU A 208 -14.56 -5.15 25.14
N PRO A 209 -14.18 -3.88 25.10
CA PRO A 209 -15.12 -2.80 24.88
C PRO A 209 -15.70 -2.87 23.44
N LYS A 210 -16.99 -2.57 23.29
CA LYS A 210 -17.70 -2.47 22.01
C LYS A 210 -18.08 -1.03 21.67
N THR A 211 -18.14 -0.17 22.69
CA THR A 211 -18.47 1.24 22.56
C THR A 211 -17.40 2.12 23.20
N ILE A 212 -17.35 3.39 22.80
CA ILE A 212 -16.45 4.35 23.45
C ILE A 212 -16.77 4.54 24.93
N ASP A 213 -18.04 4.38 25.35
CA ASP A 213 -18.44 4.46 26.75
C ASP A 213 -17.94 3.26 27.55
N GLU A 214 -18.03 2.04 26.99
CA GLU A 214 -17.45 0.85 27.62
C GLU A 214 -15.92 0.96 27.72
N PHE A 215 -15.26 1.49 26.69
CA PHE A 215 -13.82 1.75 26.71
C PHE A 215 -13.45 2.75 27.82
N TYR A 216 -14.18 3.85 27.90
CA TYR A 216 -13.99 4.85 28.95
C TYR A 216 -14.17 4.25 30.36
N GLU A 217 -15.23 3.47 30.62
CA GLU A 217 -15.44 2.84 31.91
C GLU A 217 -14.33 1.81 32.24
N GLN A 218 -13.86 1.05 31.25
CA GLN A 218 -12.73 0.14 31.47
C GLN A 218 -11.44 0.89 31.82
N LEU A 219 -11.18 2.04 31.20
CA LEU A 219 -10.02 2.88 31.52
C LEU A 219 -10.08 3.39 32.95
N LYS A 220 -11.27 3.72 33.51
CA LYS A 220 -11.44 4.11 34.90
C LYS A 220 -11.07 2.96 35.86
N VAL A 221 -11.58 1.76 35.57
CA VAL A 221 -11.26 0.55 36.38
C VAL A 221 -9.76 0.27 36.33
N LEU A 222 -9.13 0.34 35.16
CA LEU A 222 -7.68 0.14 35.00
C LEU A 222 -6.85 1.18 35.77
N LYS A 223 -7.24 2.45 35.69
CA LYS A 223 -6.57 3.53 36.45
C LYS A 223 -6.68 3.32 37.95
N GLU A 224 -7.87 2.99 38.48
CA GLU A 224 -8.07 2.72 39.88
C GLU A 224 -7.21 1.52 40.36
N LYS A 225 -7.17 0.46 39.55
CA LYS A 225 -6.42 -0.76 39.85
C LYS A 225 -4.91 -0.59 39.77
N ASN A 226 -4.41 0.00 38.69
CA ASN A 226 -3.00 -0.01 38.33
C ASN A 226 -2.27 1.28 38.72
N GLY A 227 -3.00 2.35 39.04
CA GLY A 227 -2.46 3.66 39.40
C GLY A 227 -1.85 4.44 38.24
N VAL A 228 -2.04 3.95 37.01
CA VAL A 228 -1.60 4.58 35.76
C VAL A 228 -2.71 4.50 34.71
N PRO A 229 -2.72 5.38 33.69
CA PRO A 229 -3.67 5.26 32.59
C PRO A 229 -3.57 3.88 31.92
N GLY A 230 -4.71 3.29 31.58
CA GLY A 230 -4.78 1.99 30.89
C GLY A 230 -4.42 2.07 29.41
N PHE A 231 -4.14 3.27 28.91
CA PHE A 231 -3.95 3.56 27.50
C PHE A 231 -3.01 4.75 27.31
N ILE A 232 -2.16 4.69 26.30
CA ILE A 232 -1.24 5.76 25.89
C ILE A 232 -1.50 6.06 24.41
N LEU A 233 -2.05 7.24 24.10
CA LEU A 233 -2.14 7.73 22.74
C LEU A 233 -0.70 7.87 22.18
N GLY A 234 -0.52 7.70 20.88
CA GLY A 234 0.77 7.97 20.24
C GLY A 234 1.14 9.47 20.29
N THR A 235 2.27 9.84 19.72
CA THR A 235 2.72 11.25 19.65
C THR A 235 1.85 12.12 18.74
N GLU A 236 0.96 11.51 17.98
CA GLU A 236 0.03 12.18 17.07
C GLU A 236 -1.39 11.65 17.31
N VAL A 237 -2.40 12.47 17.00
CA VAL A 237 -3.80 12.05 17.08
C VAL A 237 -4.12 10.95 16.08
N ASN A 238 -3.39 10.89 14.96
CA ASN A 238 -3.42 9.81 13.99
C ASN A 238 -2.43 8.70 14.37
N SER A 239 -2.70 8.02 15.47
CA SER A 239 -1.90 6.90 15.99
C SER A 239 -2.58 5.56 15.69
N ASP A 240 -1.93 4.45 16.13
CA ASP A 240 -2.48 3.09 16.00
C ASP A 240 -3.92 2.93 16.56
N TYR A 241 -4.35 3.80 17.47
CA TYR A 241 -5.71 3.78 18.07
C TYR A 241 -6.72 4.60 17.28
N ALA A 242 -6.25 5.61 16.55
CA ALA A 242 -7.13 6.56 15.90
C ALA A 242 -8.20 5.91 15.01
N PRO A 243 -7.87 4.97 14.13
CA PRO A 243 -8.88 4.35 13.27
C PRO A 243 -10.02 3.68 14.05
N MET A 244 -9.72 3.10 15.22
CA MET A 244 -10.71 2.41 16.05
C MET A 244 -11.60 3.36 16.86
N LEU A 245 -10.98 4.43 17.36
CA LEU A 245 -11.68 5.44 18.15
C LEU A 245 -12.40 6.44 17.24
N PHE A 246 -11.73 6.87 16.17
CA PHE A 246 -12.29 7.86 15.23
C PHE A 246 -13.50 7.32 14.47
N ALA A 247 -13.44 6.04 14.06
CA ALA A 247 -14.56 5.39 13.37
C ALA A 247 -15.88 5.44 14.17
N ALA A 248 -15.82 5.55 15.51
CA ALA A 248 -17.00 5.67 16.34
C ALA A 248 -17.76 7.00 16.18
N PHE A 249 -17.18 7.99 15.51
CA PHE A 249 -17.77 9.34 15.38
C PHE A 249 -18.37 9.62 14.00
N GLY A 250 -18.30 8.70 13.04
CA GLY A 250 -18.94 8.85 11.75
C GLY A 250 -18.34 8.00 10.64
N THR A 251 -18.79 8.25 9.42
CA THR A 251 -18.46 7.44 8.24
C THR A 251 -17.10 7.76 7.61
N LEU A 252 -16.41 8.77 8.08
CA LEU A 252 -15.02 9.03 7.66
C LEU A 252 -14.10 7.96 8.25
N HIS A 253 -13.23 7.41 7.42
CA HIS A 253 -12.48 6.22 7.78
C HIS A 253 -11.03 6.48 8.17
N GLN A 254 -10.51 7.67 7.84
CA GLN A 254 -9.11 8.01 8.14
C GLN A 254 -8.95 9.47 8.54
N ILE A 255 -7.90 9.74 9.31
CA ILE A 255 -7.51 11.10 9.71
C ILE A 255 -6.47 11.60 8.70
N GLY A 256 -6.79 12.70 8.03
CA GLY A 256 -6.00 13.27 6.94
C GLY A 256 -6.90 13.70 5.79
N PHE A 257 -6.60 13.27 4.59
CA PHE A 257 -7.52 13.41 3.47
C PHE A 257 -8.42 12.18 3.39
N ASP A 258 -9.69 12.38 3.07
CA ASP A 258 -10.66 11.29 2.91
C ASP A 258 -11.76 11.70 1.91
N ASP A 259 -12.55 10.71 1.47
CA ASP A 259 -13.77 10.90 0.70
C ASP A 259 -14.94 11.12 1.67
N ASP A 260 -15.78 12.12 1.43
CA ASP A 260 -16.98 12.37 2.24
C ASP A 260 -18.16 11.40 1.95
N GLY A 261 -17.91 10.34 1.20
CA GLY A 261 -18.91 9.36 0.75
C GLY A 261 -19.65 9.76 -0.53
N THR A 262 -19.36 10.93 -1.10
CA THR A 262 -19.95 11.40 -2.36
C THR A 262 -18.95 11.46 -3.52
N GLY A 263 -17.70 11.13 -3.29
CA GLY A 263 -16.59 11.29 -4.22
C GLY A 263 -15.87 12.63 -4.08
N LYS A 264 -16.21 13.43 -3.06
CA LYS A 264 -15.58 14.71 -2.78
C LYS A 264 -14.50 14.55 -1.73
N VAL A 265 -13.29 15.00 -2.05
CA VAL A 265 -12.16 14.99 -1.11
C VAL A 265 -12.35 16.03 -0.02
N THR A 266 -12.16 15.64 1.21
CA THR A 266 -12.22 16.45 2.41
C THR A 266 -10.95 16.31 3.25
N TYR A 267 -10.69 17.28 4.13
CA TYR A 267 -9.62 17.23 5.12
C TYR A 267 -10.25 17.01 6.49
N THR A 268 -10.17 15.79 7.01
CA THR A 268 -10.95 15.35 8.18
C THR A 268 -10.66 16.13 9.45
N TYR A 269 -9.52 16.79 9.56
CA TYR A 269 -9.22 17.69 10.68
C TYR A 269 -10.21 18.85 10.83
N THR A 270 -10.99 19.16 9.79
CA THR A 270 -12.01 20.23 9.83
C THR A 270 -13.44 19.69 9.97
N SER A 271 -13.63 18.39 10.17
CA SER A 271 -14.93 17.73 10.23
C SER A 271 -15.54 17.74 11.63
N ASP A 272 -16.87 17.63 11.70
CA ASP A 272 -17.58 17.47 12.98
C ASP A 272 -17.18 16.18 13.70
N GLN A 273 -16.85 15.12 12.95
CA GLN A 273 -16.35 13.88 13.50
C GLN A 273 -15.03 14.09 14.27
N MET A 274 -14.15 14.93 13.73
CA MET A 274 -12.90 15.29 14.40
C MET A 274 -13.15 16.12 15.66
N LYS A 275 -14.14 17.03 15.63
CA LYS A 275 -14.54 17.77 16.82
C LYS A 275 -14.91 16.81 17.96
N HIS A 276 -15.82 15.88 17.69
CA HIS A 276 -16.27 14.90 18.68
C HIS A 276 -15.15 13.98 19.14
N TYR A 277 -14.24 13.61 18.24
CA TYR A 277 -13.04 12.84 18.62
C TYR A 277 -12.14 13.61 19.59
N TYR A 278 -11.91 14.90 19.35
CA TYR A 278 -11.13 15.73 20.29
C TYR A 278 -11.85 15.94 21.62
N GLU A 279 -13.15 16.13 21.64
CA GLU A 279 -13.95 16.22 22.87
C GLU A 279 -13.81 14.94 23.70
N PHE A 280 -13.86 13.78 23.07
CA PHE A 280 -13.64 12.51 23.74
C PHE A 280 -12.23 12.37 24.29
N LEU A 281 -11.20 12.68 23.48
CA LEU A 281 -9.81 12.63 23.93
C LEU A 281 -9.55 13.66 25.04
N HIS A 282 -10.13 14.85 24.98
CA HIS A 282 -10.07 15.84 26.06
C HIS A 282 -10.64 15.30 27.36
N LYS A 283 -11.81 14.64 27.33
CA LYS A 283 -12.40 13.98 28.48
C LYS A 283 -11.45 12.93 29.08
N LEU A 284 -10.85 12.09 28.25
CA LEU A 284 -9.86 11.10 28.72
C LEU A 284 -8.62 11.76 29.34
N TYR A 285 -8.17 12.88 28.74
CA TYR A 285 -7.03 13.63 29.25
C TYR A 285 -7.33 14.33 30.56
N ASP A 286 -8.46 15.04 30.69
CA ASP A 286 -8.86 15.79 31.87
C ASP A 286 -9.03 14.86 33.08
N GLU A 287 -9.62 13.68 32.89
CA GLU A 287 -9.80 12.66 33.91
C GLU A 287 -8.54 11.77 34.12
N GLU A 288 -7.42 12.09 33.47
CA GLU A 288 -6.16 11.32 33.53
C GLU A 288 -6.32 9.83 33.18
N LEU A 289 -7.25 9.52 32.28
CA LEU A 289 -7.44 8.18 31.74
C LEU A 289 -6.51 7.90 30.56
N MET A 290 -5.91 8.95 30.00
CA MET A 290 -4.84 8.95 29.03
C MET A 290 -3.58 9.54 29.66
N HIS A 291 -2.40 9.07 29.22
CA HIS A 291 -1.13 9.54 29.80
C HIS A 291 -0.93 11.04 29.55
N ARG A 292 -0.65 11.81 30.61
CA ARG A 292 -0.51 13.28 30.55
C ARG A 292 0.60 13.75 29.61
N GLU A 293 1.68 12.99 29.54
CA GLU A 293 2.86 13.32 28.72
C GLU A 293 2.82 12.60 27.36
N TRP A 294 1.62 12.26 26.83
CA TRP A 294 1.47 11.48 25.62
C TRP A 294 2.25 12.03 24.41
N LEU A 295 2.38 13.36 24.29
CA LEU A 295 3.11 14.04 23.22
C LEU A 295 4.63 13.89 23.32
N THR A 296 5.16 13.79 24.54
CA THR A 296 6.61 13.86 24.81
C THR A 296 7.18 12.56 25.37
N LEU A 297 6.32 11.58 25.65
CA LEU A 297 6.72 10.31 26.23
C LEU A 297 7.62 9.54 25.25
N ASP A 298 8.86 9.30 25.62
CA ASP A 298 9.82 8.57 24.79
C ASP A 298 9.47 7.07 24.64
N GLY A 299 10.01 6.44 23.59
CA GLY A 299 9.73 5.06 23.25
C GLY A 299 10.15 4.06 24.35
N THR A 300 11.23 4.32 25.06
CA THR A 300 11.73 3.45 26.15
C THR A 300 10.78 3.45 27.31
N THR A 301 10.30 4.63 27.73
CA THR A 301 9.32 4.78 28.80
C THR A 301 7.98 4.15 28.42
N LYS A 302 7.52 4.34 27.18
CA LYS A 302 6.33 3.64 26.65
C LYS A 302 6.49 2.13 26.73
N ASP A 303 7.61 1.59 26.28
CA ASP A 303 7.89 0.16 26.31
C ASP A 303 7.97 -0.38 27.75
N GLN A 304 8.55 0.40 28.66
CA GLN A 304 8.57 0.03 30.08
C GLN A 304 7.17 -0.08 30.67
N LEU A 305 6.32 0.93 30.48
CA LEU A 305 4.94 0.95 30.99
C LEU A 305 4.09 -0.16 30.36
N CYS A 306 4.17 -0.32 29.05
CA CYS A 306 3.32 -1.24 28.29
C CYS A 306 3.78 -2.69 28.37
N CYS A 307 5.10 -2.94 28.42
CA CYS A 307 5.64 -4.29 28.32
C CYS A 307 6.22 -4.81 29.64
N ALA A 308 6.98 -3.98 30.38
CA ALA A 308 7.70 -4.46 31.55
C ALA A 308 6.90 -4.35 32.88
N GLU A 309 6.12 -3.27 33.06
CA GLU A 309 5.39 -3.04 34.31
C GLU A 309 4.00 -3.66 34.34
N ASN A 310 3.51 -4.20 33.23
CA ASN A 310 2.19 -4.85 33.12
C ASN A 310 1.03 -4.00 33.66
N LYS A 311 1.05 -2.69 33.37
CA LYS A 311 0.06 -1.75 33.88
C LYS A 311 -0.89 -1.24 32.84
N VAL A 312 -0.45 -1.20 31.56
CA VAL A 312 -1.21 -0.70 30.42
C VAL A 312 -1.83 -1.88 29.69
N ALA A 313 -3.15 -1.89 29.60
CA ALA A 313 -3.88 -2.98 28.95
C ALA A 313 -3.97 -2.83 27.44
N PHE A 314 -4.14 -1.60 26.96
CA PHE A 314 -4.29 -1.29 25.55
C PHE A 314 -2.97 -0.76 25.01
N ILE A 315 -2.35 -1.47 24.06
CA ILE A 315 -1.00 -1.21 23.57
C ILE A 315 -0.95 -1.12 22.05
N THR A 316 0.00 -0.34 21.53
CA THR A 316 0.18 -0.19 20.09
C THR A 316 0.82 -1.45 19.47
N ARG A 317 0.79 -1.53 18.13
CA ARG A 317 1.52 -2.56 17.36
C ARG A 317 3.00 -2.63 17.74
N SER A 318 3.64 -1.47 17.90
CA SER A 318 5.07 -1.40 18.21
C SER A 318 5.40 -2.03 19.56
N GLN A 319 4.62 -1.75 20.62
CA GLN A 319 4.79 -2.39 21.91
C GLN A 319 4.47 -3.90 21.86
N ALA A 320 3.40 -4.28 21.14
CA ALA A 320 3.07 -5.68 20.95
C ALA A 320 4.19 -6.46 20.27
N GLN A 321 4.88 -5.88 19.28
CA GLN A 321 6.03 -6.50 18.62
C GLN A 321 7.23 -6.71 19.56
N ARG A 322 7.43 -5.79 20.52
CA ARG A 322 8.54 -5.87 21.49
C ARG A 322 8.21 -6.68 22.75
N MET A 323 6.96 -7.12 22.89
CA MET A 323 6.54 -7.94 24.02
C MET A 323 7.35 -9.24 24.09
N LYS A 324 7.73 -9.63 25.30
CA LYS A 324 8.42 -10.88 25.59
C LYS A 324 7.55 -11.79 26.44
N ALA A 325 7.75 -13.11 26.36
CA ALA A 325 7.00 -14.06 27.17
C ALA A 325 7.11 -13.77 28.67
N GLU A 326 8.30 -13.37 29.14
CA GLU A 326 8.54 -13.03 30.57
C GLU A 326 7.71 -11.86 31.09
N ASN A 327 7.13 -11.04 30.19
CA ASN A 327 6.26 -9.92 30.52
C ASN A 327 4.77 -10.28 30.54
N LEU A 328 4.44 -11.54 30.23
CA LEU A 328 3.08 -12.06 30.23
C LEU A 328 2.85 -12.95 31.42
N LYS A 329 1.63 -12.98 31.93
CA LYS A 329 1.23 -13.90 33.00
C LYS A 329 1.53 -15.33 32.57
N ASP A 330 2.30 -16.04 33.37
CA ASP A 330 2.75 -17.42 33.14
C ASP A 330 3.48 -17.64 31.79
N GLY A 331 4.01 -16.58 31.17
CA GLY A 331 4.64 -16.67 29.88
C GLY A 331 3.69 -17.00 28.70
N ASN A 332 2.38 -16.90 28.94
CA ASN A 332 1.37 -17.36 27.98
C ASN A 332 1.04 -16.27 26.94
N TRP A 333 1.33 -16.56 25.69
CA TRP A 333 1.09 -15.68 24.57
C TRP A 333 -0.40 -15.51 24.22
N ASP A 334 -1.29 -16.36 24.70
CA ASP A 334 -2.73 -16.20 24.45
C ASP A 334 -3.27 -14.87 25.01
N TYR A 335 -2.62 -14.32 26.03
CA TYR A 335 -2.93 -13.00 26.57
C TYR A 335 -2.68 -11.82 25.60
N MET A 336 -2.03 -12.08 24.47
CA MET A 336 -1.79 -11.11 23.39
C MET A 336 -2.59 -11.42 22.12
N SER A 337 -3.52 -12.38 22.16
CA SER A 337 -4.27 -12.87 21.01
C SER A 337 -5.54 -12.06 20.69
N ARG A 338 -5.69 -10.88 21.27
CA ARG A 338 -6.84 -10.00 21.08
C ARG A 338 -6.39 -8.59 20.67
N CYS A 339 -7.21 -7.94 19.86
CA CYS A 339 -7.12 -6.53 19.52
C CYS A 339 -8.38 -5.78 20.00
N ILE A 340 -8.32 -4.45 20.08
CA ILE A 340 -9.52 -3.65 20.26
C ILE A 340 -10.31 -3.70 18.94
N PRO A 341 -11.58 -4.15 18.94
CA PRO A 341 -12.42 -4.04 17.74
C PRO A 341 -12.76 -2.56 17.47
N PRO A 342 -13.21 -2.20 16.28
CA PRO A 342 -13.78 -0.87 16.06
C PRO A 342 -14.91 -0.61 17.05
N LEU A 343 -14.85 0.55 17.69
CA LEU A 343 -15.85 0.93 18.67
C LEU A 343 -17.03 1.66 18.02
N THR A 344 -18.18 1.62 18.66
CA THR A 344 -19.38 2.38 18.27
C THR A 344 -19.69 3.48 19.27
N SER A 345 -20.54 4.44 18.89
CA SER A 345 -21.06 5.48 19.76
C SER A 345 -22.48 5.88 19.36
N GLU A 346 -23.02 6.93 20.00
CA GLU A 346 -24.27 7.54 19.58
C GLU A 346 -24.20 8.19 18.18
N TYR A 347 -23.00 8.54 17.71
CA TYR A 347 -22.76 9.15 16.39
C TYR A 347 -22.70 8.11 15.28
N ASP A 348 -22.13 6.93 15.56
CA ASP A 348 -22.09 5.83 14.60
C ASP A 348 -22.24 4.48 15.31
N SER A 349 -23.25 3.74 14.91
CA SER A 349 -23.51 2.38 15.40
C SER A 349 -22.91 1.29 14.53
N THR A 350 -22.19 1.64 13.46
CA THR A 350 -21.56 0.69 12.55
C THR A 350 -20.15 0.38 13.05
N GLN A 351 -19.83 -0.90 13.18
CA GLN A 351 -18.46 -1.32 13.49
C GLN A 351 -17.69 -1.52 12.19
N THR A 352 -17.13 -0.44 11.64
CA THR A 352 -16.34 -0.50 10.41
C THR A 352 -14.94 0.04 10.63
N LEU A 353 -14.00 -0.48 9.88
CA LEU A 353 -12.60 -0.07 9.90
C LEU A 353 -12.08 -0.02 8.47
N ALA A 354 -11.43 1.07 8.09
CA ALA A 354 -10.74 1.12 6.83
C ALA A 354 -9.61 0.08 6.78
N GLY A 355 -9.58 -0.70 5.70
CA GLY A 355 -8.44 -1.55 5.37
C GLY A 355 -7.39 -0.79 4.58
N VAL A 356 -6.29 -1.45 4.29
CA VAL A 356 -5.30 -0.96 3.31
C VAL A 356 -5.78 -1.30 1.91
N ILE A 357 -5.80 -0.32 1.03
CA ILE A 357 -6.05 -0.57 -0.39
C ILE A 357 -4.87 -1.36 -0.96
N GLN A 358 -5.14 -2.45 -1.65
CA GLN A 358 -4.13 -3.23 -2.36
C GLN A 358 -3.73 -2.50 -3.66
N ALA A 359 -2.98 -1.42 -3.52
CA ALA A 359 -2.57 -0.57 -4.64
C ALA A 359 -1.19 -0.93 -5.21
N GLY A 360 -0.64 -2.06 -4.77
CA GLY A 360 0.76 -2.42 -5.04
C GLY A 360 1.72 -1.64 -4.14
N SER A 361 2.91 -2.16 -3.99
CA SER A 361 4.01 -1.49 -3.27
C SER A 361 5.22 -1.38 -4.17
N GLU A 362 5.84 -0.22 -4.19
CA GLU A 362 7.10 0.03 -4.91
C GLU A 362 8.33 -0.57 -4.20
N ASN A 363 8.14 -1.41 -3.17
CA ASN A 363 9.24 -2.17 -2.58
C ASN A 363 9.65 -3.28 -3.55
N GLY A 364 10.95 -3.50 -3.70
CA GLY A 364 11.50 -4.54 -4.55
C GLY A 364 11.26 -4.34 -6.04
N THR A 365 11.10 -3.11 -6.50
CA THR A 365 10.84 -2.80 -7.92
C THR A 365 12.00 -3.19 -8.83
N ILE A 366 11.67 -3.78 -9.98
CA ILE A 366 12.61 -4.03 -11.08
C ILE A 366 12.12 -3.26 -12.29
N PHE A 367 12.92 -2.31 -12.75
CA PHE A 367 12.71 -1.58 -14.00
C PHE A 367 13.45 -2.29 -15.12
N VAL A 368 12.92 -2.22 -16.33
CA VAL A 368 13.53 -2.79 -17.54
C VAL A 368 13.94 -1.67 -18.47
N ASN A 369 15.17 -1.71 -18.97
CA ASN A 369 15.69 -0.77 -19.93
C ASN A 369 15.03 -0.99 -21.29
N ALA A 370 14.37 0.03 -21.83
CA ALA A 370 13.68 -0.06 -23.12
C ALA A 370 14.64 -0.23 -24.32
N GLU A 371 15.95 0.01 -24.13
CA GLU A 371 16.99 -0.20 -25.14
C GLU A 371 17.70 -1.55 -25.03
N SER A 372 17.24 -2.46 -24.14
CA SER A 372 17.75 -3.83 -24.05
C SER A 372 17.42 -4.63 -25.30
N ASP A 373 18.36 -5.44 -25.77
CA ASP A 373 18.12 -6.35 -26.89
C ASP A 373 17.22 -7.55 -26.50
N TYR A 374 16.92 -7.73 -25.19
CA TYR A 374 16.20 -8.88 -24.61
C TYR A 374 14.94 -8.50 -23.85
N VAL A 375 14.29 -7.39 -24.23
CA VAL A 375 13.11 -6.90 -23.50
C VAL A 375 12.01 -7.97 -23.40
N GLU A 376 11.69 -8.67 -24.47
CA GLU A 376 10.62 -9.68 -24.47
C GLU A 376 10.93 -10.85 -23.53
N GLU A 377 12.16 -11.37 -23.55
CA GLU A 377 12.61 -12.46 -22.67
C GLU A 377 12.64 -12.04 -21.20
N ILE A 378 13.06 -10.78 -20.94
CA ILE A 378 13.05 -10.21 -19.59
C ILE A 378 11.61 -10.07 -19.08
N MET A 379 10.67 -9.60 -19.90
CA MET A 379 9.27 -9.48 -19.49
C MET A 379 8.66 -10.85 -19.17
N LYS A 380 8.90 -11.87 -19.99
CA LYS A 380 8.50 -13.25 -19.72
C LYS A 380 9.11 -13.79 -18.42
N MET A 381 10.40 -13.50 -18.16
CA MET A 381 11.05 -13.88 -16.90
C MET A 381 10.44 -13.17 -15.69
N LEU A 382 10.15 -11.88 -15.78
CA LEU A 382 9.58 -11.12 -14.68
C LEU A 382 8.11 -11.47 -14.41
N ASP A 383 7.38 -12.03 -15.38
CA ASP A 383 6.02 -12.53 -15.18
C ASP A 383 5.95 -13.65 -14.13
N ILE A 384 7.05 -14.41 -13.95
CA ILE A 384 7.16 -15.44 -12.89
C ILE A 384 6.93 -14.85 -11.50
N ALA A 385 7.32 -13.58 -11.27
CA ALA A 385 7.11 -12.91 -9.99
C ALA A 385 5.63 -12.72 -9.63
N PHE A 386 4.74 -12.81 -10.60
CA PHE A 386 3.29 -12.68 -10.42
C PHE A 386 2.55 -14.01 -10.46
N ALA A 387 3.23 -15.12 -10.70
CA ALA A 387 2.62 -16.45 -10.74
C ALA A 387 2.14 -16.88 -9.34
N THR A 388 0.94 -17.44 -9.27
CA THR A 388 0.34 -17.97 -8.02
C THR A 388 0.74 -19.43 -7.74
N GLU A 389 1.18 -20.13 -8.78
CA GLU A 389 1.62 -21.52 -8.74
C GLU A 389 3.01 -21.62 -9.39
N GLU A 390 3.70 -22.73 -9.15
CA GLU A 390 5.00 -23.00 -9.80
C GLU A 390 4.86 -22.98 -11.32
N VAL A 391 5.70 -22.20 -11.97
CA VAL A 391 5.72 -22.09 -13.44
C VAL A 391 6.26 -23.37 -14.11
N VAL A 392 7.09 -24.13 -13.39
CA VAL A 392 7.55 -25.47 -13.74
C VAL A 392 7.47 -26.32 -12.50
N GLU A 393 6.82 -27.46 -12.56
CA GLU A 393 6.62 -28.38 -11.44
C GLU A 393 7.97 -28.75 -10.79
N GLY A 394 8.07 -28.55 -9.48
CA GLY A 394 9.27 -28.82 -8.68
C GLY A 394 10.36 -27.75 -8.76
N SER A 395 10.14 -26.64 -9.47
CA SER A 395 11.10 -25.53 -9.54
C SER A 395 11.09 -24.62 -8.31
N GLY A 396 9.96 -24.54 -7.58
CA GLY A 396 9.72 -23.55 -6.54
C GLY A 396 9.59 -22.11 -7.08
N LEU A 397 9.51 -21.91 -8.42
CA LEU A 397 9.43 -20.61 -9.05
C LEU A 397 7.99 -20.13 -9.21
N HIS A 398 7.58 -19.22 -8.33
CA HIS A 398 6.33 -18.46 -8.34
C HIS A 398 6.50 -17.17 -7.53
N GLY A 399 5.47 -16.36 -7.37
CA GLY A 399 5.56 -15.06 -6.70
C GLY A 399 6.12 -15.11 -5.28
N MET A 400 5.89 -16.20 -4.52
CA MET A 400 6.50 -16.35 -3.20
C MET A 400 8.03 -16.47 -3.25
N ALA A 401 8.59 -17.04 -4.31
CA ALA A 401 10.05 -17.13 -4.44
C ALA A 401 10.71 -15.74 -4.48
N PHE A 402 10.04 -14.75 -5.06
CA PHE A 402 10.50 -13.37 -5.11
C PHE A 402 10.29 -12.61 -3.78
N ASN A 403 9.62 -13.21 -2.80
CA ASN A 403 9.41 -12.63 -1.47
C ASN A 403 10.19 -13.36 -0.38
N TYR A 404 10.35 -14.69 -0.50
CA TYR A 404 10.94 -15.51 0.55
C TYR A 404 12.07 -16.41 0.06
N GLY A 405 12.38 -16.39 -1.23
CA GLY A 405 13.27 -17.36 -1.86
C GLY A 405 12.52 -18.62 -2.29
N VAL A 406 13.26 -19.55 -2.86
CA VAL A 406 12.74 -20.83 -3.33
C VAL A 406 12.30 -21.69 -2.13
N GLU A 407 11.19 -22.42 -2.26
CA GLU A 407 10.74 -23.39 -1.26
C GLU A 407 11.84 -24.42 -0.96
N GLY A 408 11.97 -24.82 0.29
CA GLY A 408 13.08 -25.67 0.77
C GLY A 408 14.42 -24.94 1.00
N ILE A 409 14.55 -23.69 0.53
CA ILE A 409 15.76 -22.88 0.65
C ILE A 409 15.52 -21.64 1.51
N GLY A 410 14.53 -20.83 1.19
CA GLY A 410 14.18 -19.62 1.92
C GLY A 410 13.02 -19.80 2.89
N TRP A 411 12.17 -20.76 2.63
CA TRP A 411 10.98 -21.07 3.42
C TRP A 411 10.45 -22.48 3.10
N ASP A 412 9.51 -22.98 3.93
CA ASP A 412 8.76 -24.20 3.71
C ASP A 412 7.33 -24.09 4.27
N TRP A 413 6.39 -24.84 3.68
CA TRP A 413 5.08 -25.03 4.26
C TRP A 413 5.12 -25.96 5.48
N ASN A 414 4.36 -25.61 6.50
CA ASN A 414 4.10 -26.48 7.63
C ASN A 414 2.82 -27.31 7.38
N SER A 415 2.69 -28.44 8.07
CA SER A 415 1.55 -29.34 7.95
C SER A 415 0.19 -28.72 8.35
N ASP A 416 0.21 -27.60 9.04
CA ASP A 416 -0.99 -26.85 9.46
C ASP A 416 -1.38 -25.73 8.48
N GLY A 417 -0.74 -25.66 7.31
CA GLY A 417 -1.01 -24.64 6.28
C GLY A 417 -0.34 -23.30 6.54
N THR A 418 0.52 -23.23 7.53
CA THR A 418 1.39 -22.06 7.79
C THR A 418 2.74 -22.28 7.14
N TYR A 419 3.62 -21.28 7.12
CA TYR A 419 4.96 -21.44 6.57
C TYR A 419 6.04 -20.96 7.55
N THR A 420 7.23 -21.55 7.41
CA THR A 420 8.44 -21.19 8.17
C THR A 420 9.44 -20.52 7.24
N GLN A 421 9.95 -19.35 7.61
CA GLN A 421 11.06 -18.69 6.93
C GLN A 421 12.39 -19.14 7.52
N TYR A 422 13.40 -19.30 6.68
CA TYR A 422 14.75 -19.62 7.09
C TYR A 422 15.60 -18.36 7.21
N ASP A 423 16.50 -18.33 8.20
CA ASP A 423 17.34 -17.17 8.51
C ASP A 423 18.57 -17.03 7.60
N GLY A 424 18.78 -17.97 6.70
CA GLY A 424 19.95 -17.99 5.81
C GLY A 424 21.26 -18.40 6.48
N SER A 425 21.25 -18.86 7.74
CA SER A 425 22.47 -19.28 8.46
C SER A 425 23.21 -20.42 7.74
N LYS A 426 22.48 -21.31 7.07
CA LYS A 426 23.03 -22.36 6.20
C LYS A 426 23.93 -21.81 5.08
N TYR A 427 23.67 -20.58 4.65
CA TYR A 427 24.40 -19.89 3.58
C TYR A 427 25.35 -18.81 4.11
N GLY A 428 25.59 -18.77 5.43
CA GLY A 428 26.53 -17.87 6.08
C GLY A 428 25.98 -16.48 6.39
N TYR A 429 24.67 -16.27 6.32
CA TYR A 429 24.02 -15.02 6.74
C TYR A 429 23.65 -15.05 8.22
N GLY A 430 23.56 -13.88 8.86
CA GLY A 430 23.28 -13.76 10.29
C GLY A 430 21.80 -13.52 10.63
N SER A 431 20.99 -13.18 9.62
CA SER A 431 19.57 -12.92 9.76
C SER A 431 18.83 -13.17 8.44
N TYR A 432 17.51 -13.31 8.54
CA TYR A 432 16.67 -13.40 7.33
C TYR A 432 16.81 -12.18 6.42
N THR A 433 16.89 -10.97 6.97
CA THR A 433 17.03 -9.75 6.17
C THR A 433 18.36 -9.73 5.39
N GLU A 434 19.48 -10.10 6.04
CA GLU A 434 20.77 -10.23 5.35
C GLU A 434 20.71 -11.29 4.25
N PHE A 435 20.04 -12.41 4.52
CA PHE A 435 19.85 -13.48 3.53
C PHE A 435 18.98 -13.02 2.36
N GLN A 436 17.89 -12.33 2.63
CA GLN A 436 17.00 -11.78 1.59
C GLN A 436 17.76 -10.81 0.68
N LEU A 437 18.47 -9.86 1.25
CA LEU A 437 19.15 -8.81 0.49
C LEU A 437 20.45 -9.30 -0.19
N GLY A 438 21.27 -10.07 0.51
CA GLY A 438 22.57 -10.51 0.01
C GLY A 438 22.57 -11.90 -0.61
N GLY A 439 21.70 -12.80 -0.14
CA GLY A 439 21.63 -14.18 -0.57
C GLY A 439 20.68 -14.45 -1.72
N LEU A 440 19.52 -13.83 -1.66
CA LEU A 440 18.50 -13.96 -2.70
C LEU A 440 18.57 -12.83 -3.72
N LEU A 441 19.21 -11.71 -3.37
CA LEU A 441 19.35 -10.50 -4.20
C LEU A 441 18.01 -9.87 -4.63
N PHE A 442 17.04 -9.77 -3.71
CA PHE A 442 15.80 -9.08 -3.98
C PHE A 442 15.22 -8.42 -2.71
N GLU A 443 14.23 -7.57 -2.85
CA GLU A 443 13.58 -6.81 -1.77
C GLU A 443 12.08 -7.11 -1.64
N GLY A 444 11.62 -8.25 -2.14
CA GLY A 444 10.21 -8.62 -2.18
C GLY A 444 9.46 -7.90 -3.29
N THR A 445 9.22 -8.60 -4.37
CA THR A 445 8.44 -8.10 -5.52
C THR A 445 7.43 -9.15 -5.95
N GLY A 446 6.51 -8.76 -6.83
CA GLY A 446 5.53 -9.68 -7.39
C GLY A 446 4.39 -10.03 -6.41
N ARG A 447 3.67 -11.07 -6.74
CA ARG A 447 2.48 -11.50 -6.03
C ARG A 447 2.78 -12.52 -4.93
N CYS A 448 2.39 -12.21 -3.70
CA CYS A 448 2.56 -13.10 -2.57
C CYS A 448 1.24 -13.31 -1.81
N ASP A 449 0.46 -14.27 -2.25
CA ASP A 449 -0.84 -14.59 -1.64
C ASP A 449 -0.71 -15.22 -0.24
N ALA A 450 0.47 -15.76 0.07
CA ALA A 450 0.75 -16.33 1.40
C ALA A 450 1.00 -15.29 2.50
N TRP A 451 1.12 -14.00 2.20
CA TRP A 451 1.26 -12.99 3.25
C TRP A 451 0.05 -12.92 4.20
N GLY A 452 -1.08 -13.47 3.81
CA GLY A 452 -2.24 -13.68 4.71
C GLY A 452 -2.17 -14.96 5.52
N VAL A 453 -1.31 -15.89 5.15
CA VAL A 453 -1.06 -17.12 5.89
C VAL A 453 0.00 -16.84 6.95
N GLN A 454 -0.21 -17.34 8.15
CA GLN A 454 0.63 -17.00 9.29
C GLN A 454 2.04 -17.57 9.18
N VAL A 455 3.02 -16.70 9.37
CA VAL A 455 4.40 -17.14 9.64
C VAL A 455 4.44 -17.79 11.02
N THR A 456 4.71 -19.08 11.08
CA THR A 456 4.85 -19.82 12.35
C THR A 456 6.29 -20.00 12.80
N SER A 457 7.24 -19.33 12.17
CA SER A 457 8.65 -19.39 12.60
C SER A 457 8.84 -19.01 14.08
N THR A 458 7.83 -18.40 14.69
CA THR A 458 7.79 -18.12 16.13
C THR A 458 6.44 -18.52 16.68
N VAL A 459 6.37 -19.71 17.24
CA VAL A 459 5.40 -20.04 18.29
C VAL A 459 5.47 -18.88 19.29
N GLY A 460 4.40 -18.15 19.51
CA GLY A 460 4.41 -17.08 20.50
C GLY A 460 3.93 -15.73 19.98
N ASN A 461 4.79 -14.72 19.96
CA ASN A 461 4.40 -13.33 19.70
C ASN A 461 3.70 -13.14 18.33
N ALA A 462 4.29 -13.63 17.24
CA ALA A 462 3.74 -13.41 15.90
C ALA A 462 2.37 -14.08 15.74
N ARG A 463 2.22 -15.31 16.22
CA ARG A 463 0.94 -16.03 16.17
C ARG A 463 -0.13 -15.35 17.00
N ALA A 464 0.19 -14.94 18.23
CA ALA A 464 -0.76 -14.27 19.11
C ALA A 464 -1.28 -12.98 18.48
N ARG A 465 -0.38 -12.15 17.93
CA ARG A 465 -0.78 -10.90 17.25
C ARG A 465 -1.67 -11.16 16.04
N GLN A 466 -1.36 -12.18 15.27
CA GLN A 466 -2.17 -12.56 14.11
C GLN A 466 -3.58 -12.99 14.51
N LEU A 467 -3.71 -13.79 15.57
CA LEU A 467 -5.02 -14.19 16.10
C LEU A 467 -5.86 -12.97 16.49
N GLY A 468 -5.24 -11.96 17.11
CA GLY A 468 -5.91 -10.70 17.42
C GLY A 468 -6.46 -10.00 16.17
N PHE A 469 -5.69 -9.95 15.08
CA PHE A 469 -6.17 -9.35 13.81
C PHE A 469 -7.32 -10.16 13.22
N THR A 470 -7.18 -11.47 13.17
CA THR A 470 -8.18 -12.36 12.58
C THR A 470 -9.50 -12.31 13.34
N ASN A 471 -9.45 -12.23 14.68
CA ASN A 471 -10.64 -12.29 15.51
C ASN A 471 -11.33 -10.93 15.66
N ASP A 472 -10.56 -9.85 15.81
CA ASP A 472 -11.08 -8.59 16.31
C ASP A 472 -10.98 -7.42 15.33
N VAL A 473 -10.30 -7.58 14.21
CA VAL A 473 -10.07 -6.49 13.24
C VAL A 473 -10.60 -6.84 11.85
N ILE A 474 -10.13 -7.94 11.28
CA ILE A 474 -10.48 -8.36 9.91
C ILE A 474 -12.00 -8.46 9.66
N PRO A 475 -12.84 -8.99 10.59
CA PRO A 475 -14.28 -9.11 10.36
C PRO A 475 -15.01 -7.77 10.13
N TYR A 476 -14.40 -6.67 10.55
CA TYR A 476 -14.98 -5.33 10.49
C TYR A 476 -14.37 -4.47 9.38
N GLN A 477 -13.39 -5.01 8.66
CA GLN A 477 -12.63 -4.27 7.69
C GLN A 477 -13.39 -4.10 6.39
N ILE A 478 -13.44 -2.86 5.91
CA ILE A 478 -13.90 -2.53 4.56
C ILE A 478 -12.70 -2.29 3.65
N THR A 479 -12.81 -2.68 2.39
CA THR A 479 -11.77 -2.51 1.37
C THR A 479 -12.26 -1.65 0.20
N GLU A 480 -13.56 -1.35 0.16
CA GLU A 480 -14.19 -0.50 -0.84
C GLU A 480 -14.51 0.87 -0.26
N GLY A 481 -14.47 1.91 -1.08
CA GLY A 481 -14.78 3.28 -0.67
C GLY A 481 -13.71 3.93 0.23
N ILE A 482 -12.50 3.36 0.31
CA ILE A 482 -11.39 3.94 1.06
C ILE A 482 -10.64 4.94 0.17
N PHE A 483 -10.34 6.11 0.71
CA PHE A 483 -9.56 7.11 0.01
C PHE A 483 -8.09 6.67 -0.11
N PRO A 484 -7.51 6.63 -1.33
CA PRO A 484 -6.19 6.05 -1.58
C PRO A 484 -5.05 7.05 -1.39
N GLU A 485 -5.02 7.82 -0.30
CA GLU A 485 -4.09 8.94 -0.10
C GLU A 485 -2.63 8.60 -0.46
N SER A 486 -2.12 7.48 0.04
CA SER A 486 -0.73 7.06 -0.18
C SER A 486 -0.41 6.63 -1.62
N SER A 487 -1.44 6.35 -2.42
CA SER A 487 -1.31 5.82 -3.78
C SER A 487 -1.59 6.87 -4.86
N LEU A 488 -2.08 8.05 -4.46
CA LEU A 488 -2.32 9.15 -5.40
C LEU A 488 -1.02 9.62 -6.05
N LYS A 489 -1.09 9.90 -7.34
CA LYS A 489 0.00 10.45 -8.13
C LYS A 489 -0.31 11.91 -8.47
N PHE A 490 0.67 12.78 -8.23
CA PHE A 490 0.55 14.22 -8.45
C PHE A 490 1.46 14.66 -9.60
N THR A 491 0.99 15.60 -10.42
CA THR A 491 1.83 16.30 -11.39
C THR A 491 2.84 17.20 -10.67
N GLU A 492 3.84 17.74 -11.40
CA GLU A 492 4.80 18.67 -10.80
C GLU A 492 4.13 19.95 -10.28
N ASP A 493 3.18 20.50 -11.04
CA ASP A 493 2.43 21.69 -10.63
C ASP A 493 1.58 21.42 -9.38
N GLU A 494 0.95 20.26 -9.30
CA GLU A 494 0.18 19.82 -8.14
C GLU A 494 1.08 19.60 -6.92
N GLN A 495 2.25 18.97 -7.10
CA GLN A 495 3.23 18.78 -6.03
C GLN A 495 3.73 20.12 -5.49
N MET A 496 3.98 21.11 -6.36
CA MET A 496 4.37 22.46 -5.92
C MET A 496 3.30 23.10 -5.04
N VAL A 497 2.01 22.92 -5.33
CA VAL A 497 0.92 23.41 -4.47
C VAL A 497 0.95 22.73 -3.11
N ILE A 498 1.12 21.39 -3.08
CA ILE A 498 1.21 20.63 -1.83
C ILE A 498 2.41 21.11 -1.00
N ASP A 499 3.59 21.22 -1.60
CA ASP A 499 4.82 21.62 -0.93
C ASP A 499 4.73 23.06 -0.37
N GLN A 500 4.01 23.92 -1.07
CA GLN A 500 3.81 25.31 -0.66
C GLN A 500 2.94 25.46 0.59
N TYR A 501 1.88 24.65 0.74
CA TYR A 501 0.86 24.89 1.77
C TYR A 501 0.79 23.81 2.86
N MET A 502 1.07 22.53 2.54
CA MET A 502 0.79 21.43 3.46
C MET A 502 1.63 21.44 4.74
N THR A 503 2.85 21.94 4.70
CA THR A 503 3.69 22.00 5.91
C THR A 503 3.06 22.87 6.99
N GLU A 504 2.57 24.05 6.61
CA GLU A 504 1.93 24.98 7.54
C GLU A 504 0.57 24.43 8.02
N ILE A 505 -0.23 23.88 7.11
CA ILE A 505 -1.52 23.24 7.41
C ILE A 505 -1.36 22.10 8.42
N LYS A 506 -0.42 21.18 8.19
CA LYS A 506 -0.15 20.05 9.11
C LYS A 506 0.34 20.53 10.47
N THR A 507 1.23 21.52 10.51
CA THR A 507 1.73 22.09 11.76
C THR A 507 0.58 22.66 12.58
N TYR A 508 -0.26 23.49 11.96
CA TYR A 508 -1.41 24.09 12.62
C TYR A 508 -2.41 23.02 13.11
N ALA A 509 -2.72 22.01 12.29
CA ALA A 509 -3.59 20.89 12.69
C ALA A 509 -3.03 20.18 13.93
N THR A 510 -1.73 19.88 13.95
CA THR A 510 -1.09 19.18 15.06
C THR A 510 -1.07 20.02 16.35
N GLU A 511 -0.72 21.30 16.25
CA GLU A 511 -0.68 22.21 17.40
C GLU A 511 -2.08 22.40 18.01
N MET A 512 -3.10 22.60 17.17
CA MET A 512 -4.46 22.79 17.66
C MET A 512 -5.08 21.50 18.19
N SER A 513 -4.77 20.34 17.58
CA SER A 513 -5.15 19.04 18.13
C SER A 513 -4.66 18.86 19.57
N ALA A 514 -3.38 19.16 19.80
CA ALA A 514 -2.79 19.12 21.12
C ALA A 514 -3.47 20.14 22.08
N ALA A 515 -3.75 21.33 21.62
CA ALA A 515 -4.38 22.39 22.40
C ALA A 515 -5.82 22.01 22.83
N PHE A 516 -6.61 21.45 21.94
CA PHE A 516 -7.96 20.97 22.24
C PHE A 516 -7.94 19.79 23.20
N ILE A 517 -7.11 18.79 22.95
CA ILE A 517 -7.00 17.61 23.83
C ILE A 517 -6.53 17.97 25.23
N THR A 518 -5.57 18.88 25.36
CA THR A 518 -5.06 19.31 26.68
C THR A 518 -5.93 20.36 27.38
N GLY A 519 -6.95 20.89 26.68
CA GLY A 519 -7.82 21.95 27.19
C GLY A 519 -7.15 23.33 27.24
N THR A 520 -6.00 23.50 26.55
CA THR A 520 -5.31 24.79 26.43
C THR A 520 -6.10 25.74 25.51
N ALA A 521 -6.81 25.19 24.51
CA ALA A 521 -7.82 25.85 23.70
C ALA A 521 -9.19 25.28 24.04
N ASP A 522 -10.22 26.14 24.05
CA ASP A 522 -11.62 25.78 24.33
C ASP A 522 -12.30 25.36 23.03
N ILE A 523 -12.50 24.07 22.83
CA ILE A 523 -13.01 23.51 21.57
C ILE A 523 -14.40 24.07 21.23
N GLU A 524 -15.27 24.30 22.23
CA GLU A 524 -16.62 24.82 21.99
C GLU A 524 -16.62 26.27 21.50
N LYS A 525 -15.62 27.05 21.88
CA LYS A 525 -15.53 28.46 21.51
C LYS A 525 -14.66 28.71 20.29
N GLU A 526 -13.66 27.87 20.09
CA GLU A 526 -12.59 28.15 19.12
C GLU A 526 -12.70 27.26 17.87
N TRP A 527 -13.62 26.29 17.83
CA TRP A 527 -13.75 25.37 16.71
C TRP A 527 -14.01 26.08 15.36
N ASP A 528 -14.96 27.04 15.33
CA ASP A 528 -15.30 27.75 14.09
C ASP A 528 -14.12 28.57 13.57
N GLU A 529 -13.36 29.22 14.49
CA GLU A 529 -12.15 29.95 14.11
C GLU A 529 -11.02 29.03 13.66
N TYR A 530 -10.88 27.88 14.31
CA TYR A 530 -9.95 26.83 13.91
C TYR A 530 -10.21 26.38 12.47
N VAL A 531 -11.44 26.00 12.13
CA VAL A 531 -11.82 25.60 10.77
C VAL A 531 -11.61 26.74 9.77
N ALA A 532 -12.04 27.97 10.10
CA ALA A 532 -11.86 29.12 9.23
C ALA A 532 -10.39 29.48 8.97
N THR A 533 -9.49 29.08 9.85
CA THR A 533 -8.06 29.34 9.68
C THR A 533 -7.44 28.48 8.57
N PHE A 534 -7.90 27.25 8.38
CA PHE A 534 -7.45 26.42 7.25
C PHE A 534 -7.81 27.03 5.89
N GLU A 535 -8.95 27.68 5.77
CA GLU A 535 -9.31 28.41 4.56
C GLU A 535 -8.34 29.57 4.28
N LYS A 536 -7.92 30.30 5.32
CA LYS A 536 -6.91 31.38 5.21
C LYS A 536 -5.55 30.83 4.81
N MET A 537 -5.23 29.58 5.18
CA MET A 537 -4.02 28.84 4.82
C MET A 537 -4.08 28.23 3.41
N SER A 538 -5.13 28.52 2.65
CA SER A 538 -5.32 27.99 1.30
C SER A 538 -5.58 26.48 1.23
N LEU A 539 -6.19 25.86 2.24
CA LEU A 539 -6.57 24.44 2.22
C LEU A 539 -7.42 24.11 0.98
N GLY A 540 -8.30 25.02 0.54
CA GLY A 540 -9.12 24.81 -0.66
C GLY A 540 -8.30 24.48 -1.90
N LYS A 541 -7.11 25.11 -2.11
CA LYS A 541 -6.23 24.79 -3.24
C LYS A 541 -5.62 23.41 -3.13
N VAL A 542 -5.29 22.97 -1.92
CA VAL A 542 -4.76 21.64 -1.68
C VAL A 542 -5.85 20.60 -1.94
N LEU A 543 -7.08 20.86 -1.51
CA LEU A 543 -8.22 19.97 -1.77
C LEU A 543 -8.51 19.84 -3.28
N GLU A 544 -8.38 20.92 -4.06
CA GLU A 544 -8.52 20.88 -5.53
C GLU A 544 -7.48 19.93 -6.16
N VAL A 545 -6.24 19.98 -5.67
CA VAL A 545 -5.15 19.10 -6.13
C VAL A 545 -5.42 17.64 -5.76
N TYR A 546 -5.81 17.38 -4.52
CA TYR A 546 -6.16 16.02 -4.09
C TYR A 546 -7.38 15.47 -4.83
N GLN A 547 -8.39 16.32 -5.12
CA GLN A 547 -9.54 15.94 -5.92
C GLN A 547 -9.13 15.54 -7.34
N ALA A 548 -8.30 16.35 -8.00
CA ALA A 548 -7.83 16.03 -9.35
C ALA A 548 -7.05 14.70 -9.40
N ALA A 549 -6.22 14.44 -8.40
CA ALA A 549 -5.50 13.18 -8.28
C ALA A 549 -6.44 12.00 -8.00
N TYR A 550 -7.46 12.19 -7.17
CA TYR A 550 -8.48 11.19 -6.87
C TYR A 550 -9.38 10.88 -8.08
N ASP A 551 -9.72 11.90 -8.86
CA ASP A 551 -10.49 11.72 -10.11
C ASP A 551 -9.69 10.90 -11.14
N ARG A 552 -8.38 11.12 -11.24
CA ARG A 552 -7.49 10.31 -12.09
C ARG A 552 -7.43 8.86 -11.62
N TRP A 553 -7.32 8.63 -10.31
CA TRP A 553 -7.35 7.30 -9.72
C TRP A 553 -8.66 6.56 -10.06
N ASN A 554 -9.80 7.22 -9.86
CA ASN A 554 -11.11 6.63 -10.16
C ASN A 554 -11.30 6.37 -11.66
N ALA A 555 -10.77 7.23 -12.54
CA ALA A 555 -10.80 7.02 -13.98
C ALA A 555 -9.95 5.80 -14.40
N ALA A 556 -8.78 5.60 -13.78
CA ALA A 556 -7.97 4.42 -14.00
C ALA A 556 -8.71 3.13 -13.59
N LEU A 557 -9.37 3.12 -12.43
CA LEU A 557 -10.20 1.98 -11.99
C LEU A 557 -11.40 1.72 -12.93
N ALA A 558 -12.01 2.76 -13.46
CA ALA A 558 -13.16 2.62 -14.37
C ALA A 558 -12.76 2.05 -15.73
N SER A 559 -11.52 2.27 -16.18
CA SER A 559 -11.02 1.74 -17.46
C SER A 559 -10.80 0.23 -17.46
N LEU A 560 -10.84 -0.41 -16.29
CA LEU A 560 -10.67 -1.86 -16.09
C LEU A 560 -11.99 -2.64 -16.10
N LYS A 561 -13.12 -1.94 -16.08
CA LYS A 561 -14.48 -2.52 -16.12
C LYS A 561 -15.04 -2.51 -17.55
#